data_276c8036652048f49525d504348797a7
#
_entry.id   276c8036652048f49525d504348797a7
#
_cell.length_a   1.000
_cell.length_b   1.000
_cell.length_c   1.000
_cell.angle_alpha   90.00
_cell.angle_beta   90.00
_cell.angle_gamma   90.00
#
_symmetry.space_group_name_H-M   'P 1'
#
loop_
_entity.id
_entity.type
_entity.pdbx_description
1 polymer ?
#
loop_
_entity_poly.entity_id
_entity_poly.type
_entity_poly.pdbx_seq_one_letter_code
_entity_poly.pdbx_strand_id
1 'polypeptide(L)'
;VEGRKWRTTYSDPDNTKREGLDSTVWPEAFERMEQFIWDTGLSRDDLDLNYDDIVEMYQSGKLAMYFGSSSGVKMFQDQGINTTFLPFFQENGEKWLMTTPYFQVALNRDLTQDETRLKKANKVLNTMLSEDAQTQILYEGQDLLSYSQDVDMQLTEYLKDVKPVIEENHM
;
A
#
# COMPACT_ATOMS: atom_id res chain seq x y z
N VAL A 1 1.29 12.21 -8.41
CA VAL A 1 2.24 13.20 -7.87
C VAL A 1 1.51 14.38 -7.24
N GLU A 2 0.57 15.02 -7.96
CA GLU A 2 -0.15 16.21 -7.47
C GLU A 2 -1.04 15.90 -6.26
N GLY A 3 -1.78 14.80 -6.27
CA GLY A 3 -2.60 14.38 -5.14
C GLY A 3 -1.80 14.10 -3.87
N ARG A 4 -0.56 13.59 -4.00
CA ARG A 4 0.35 13.42 -2.86
C ARG A 4 0.77 14.77 -2.27
N LYS A 5 1.12 15.74 -3.12
CA LYS A 5 1.46 17.10 -2.68
C LYS A 5 0.27 17.72 -1.95
N TRP A 6 -0.92 17.65 -2.56
CA TRP A 6 -2.15 18.15 -1.94
C TRP A 6 -2.37 17.54 -0.56
N ARG A 7 -2.30 16.22 -0.44
CA ARG A 7 -2.50 15.50 0.84
C ARG A 7 -1.52 15.96 1.91
N THR A 8 -0.23 16.10 1.56
CA THR A 8 0.80 16.55 2.49
C THR A 8 0.52 17.97 2.97
N THR A 9 0.15 18.86 2.05
CA THR A 9 -0.16 20.25 2.36
C THR A 9 -1.44 20.39 3.18
N TYR A 10 -2.47 19.59 2.86
CA TYR A 10 -3.75 19.60 3.57
C TYR A 10 -3.63 19.06 5.00
N SER A 11 -2.79 18.04 5.21
CA SER A 11 -2.60 17.40 6.51
C SER A 11 -1.65 18.17 7.44
N ASP A 12 -0.94 19.17 6.92
CA ASP A 12 -0.04 19.99 7.71
C ASP A 12 -0.83 20.93 8.63
N PRO A 13 -0.78 20.78 9.96
CA PRO A 13 -1.53 21.61 10.88
C PRO A 13 -1.09 23.07 10.86
N ASP A 14 0.17 23.35 10.49
CA ASP A 14 0.73 24.70 10.44
C ASP A 14 0.47 25.40 9.09
N ASN A 15 -0.06 24.67 8.12
CA ASN A 15 -0.37 25.22 6.81
C ASN A 15 -1.70 26.01 6.82
N THR A 16 -1.60 27.31 6.84
CA THR A 16 -2.76 28.21 6.77
C THR A 16 -3.34 28.39 5.37
N LYS A 17 -2.65 27.87 4.33
CA LYS A 17 -3.05 27.97 2.92
C LYS A 17 -3.50 26.61 2.38
N ARG A 18 -4.38 25.94 3.11
CA ARG A 18 -4.93 24.66 2.67
C ARG A 18 -5.79 24.89 1.42
N GLU A 19 -5.43 24.20 0.36
CA GLU A 19 -6.26 24.13 -0.83
C GLU A 19 -7.48 23.25 -0.56
N GLY A 20 -8.67 23.70 -0.93
CA GLY A 20 -9.90 22.92 -0.83
C GLY A 20 -9.96 21.79 -1.87
N LEU A 21 -11.03 20.99 -1.82
CA LEU A 21 -11.32 19.96 -2.82
C LEU A 21 -11.70 20.55 -4.18
N ASP A 22 -11.92 21.84 -4.24
CA ASP A 22 -12.17 22.63 -5.46
C ASP A 22 -10.87 23.01 -6.22
N SER A 23 -9.72 22.58 -5.71
CA SER A 23 -8.44 22.72 -6.42
C SER A 23 -8.45 21.95 -7.75
N THR A 24 -7.56 22.33 -8.66
CA THR A 24 -7.48 21.77 -10.03
C THR A 24 -7.26 20.26 -10.08
N VAL A 25 -6.69 19.66 -9.03
CA VAL A 25 -6.42 18.23 -8.95
C VAL A 25 -7.67 17.39 -8.75
N TRP A 26 -8.56 17.84 -7.87
CA TRP A 26 -9.73 17.06 -7.49
C TRP A 26 -10.86 17.09 -8.52
N PRO A 27 -11.22 18.24 -9.11
CA PRO A 27 -12.19 18.24 -10.21
C PRO A 27 -11.78 17.30 -11.34
N GLU A 28 -10.53 17.36 -11.80
CA GLU A 28 -10.03 16.47 -12.84
C GLU A 28 -10.09 14.98 -12.43
N ALA A 29 -9.75 14.67 -11.19
CA ALA A 29 -9.83 13.31 -10.68
C ALA A 29 -11.28 12.78 -10.65
N PHE A 30 -12.23 13.62 -10.26
CA PHE A 30 -13.64 13.27 -10.27
C PHE A 30 -14.20 13.11 -11.69
N GLU A 31 -13.84 13.99 -12.62
CA GLU A 31 -14.20 13.85 -14.03
C GLU A 31 -13.69 12.54 -14.63
N ARG A 32 -12.43 12.17 -14.35
CA ARG A 32 -11.84 10.90 -14.80
C ARG A 32 -12.55 9.69 -14.17
N MET A 33 -12.93 9.79 -12.91
CA MET A 33 -13.68 8.74 -12.22
C MET A 33 -15.09 8.59 -12.80
N GLU A 34 -15.77 9.68 -13.08
CA GLU A 34 -17.08 9.67 -13.75
C GLU A 34 -17.00 9.04 -15.14
N GLN A 35 -15.99 9.42 -15.93
CA GLN A 35 -15.74 8.82 -17.24
C GLN A 35 -15.48 7.32 -17.13
N PHE A 36 -14.66 6.89 -16.17
CA PHE A 36 -14.39 5.48 -15.92
C PHE A 36 -15.68 4.69 -15.59
N ILE A 37 -16.56 5.24 -14.77
CA ILE A 37 -17.85 4.62 -14.44
C ILE A 37 -18.70 4.45 -15.71
N TRP A 38 -18.75 5.48 -16.56
CA TRP A 38 -19.50 5.42 -17.83
C TRP A 38 -18.90 4.39 -18.80
N ASP A 39 -17.59 4.38 -18.97
CA ASP A 39 -16.90 3.51 -19.93
C ASP A 39 -16.97 2.04 -19.53
N THR A 40 -16.96 1.76 -18.22
CA THR A 40 -16.98 0.40 -17.67
C THR A 40 -18.38 -0.15 -17.42
N GLY A 41 -19.39 0.72 -17.41
CA GLY A 41 -20.76 0.33 -17.10
C GLY A 41 -20.98 -0.10 -15.66
N LEU A 42 -20.10 0.36 -14.73
CA LEU A 42 -20.27 0.11 -13.30
C LEU A 42 -21.67 0.50 -12.85
N SER A 43 -22.33 -0.43 -12.17
CA SER A 43 -23.68 -0.28 -11.64
C SER A 43 -23.67 0.01 -10.13
N ARG A 44 -24.85 0.36 -9.62
CA ARG A 44 -24.99 0.54 -8.18
C ARG A 44 -24.81 -0.77 -7.40
N ASP A 45 -25.19 -1.89 -8.02
CA ASP A 45 -25.07 -3.21 -7.39
C ASP A 45 -23.59 -3.61 -7.20
N ASP A 46 -22.70 -3.12 -8.06
CA ASP A 46 -21.26 -3.36 -7.93
C ASP A 46 -20.64 -2.64 -6.73
N LEU A 47 -21.30 -1.58 -6.22
CA LEU A 47 -20.87 -0.85 -5.03
C LEU A 47 -21.19 -1.58 -3.72
N ASP A 48 -22.04 -2.58 -3.76
CA ASP A 48 -22.42 -3.38 -2.59
C ASP A 48 -21.42 -4.54 -2.34
N LEU A 49 -20.50 -4.78 -3.27
CA LEU A 49 -19.44 -5.77 -3.11
C LEU A 49 -18.44 -5.34 -2.02
N ASN A 50 -18.17 -6.23 -1.09
CA ASN A 50 -17.12 -6.04 -0.11
C ASN A 50 -15.80 -6.66 -0.58
N TYR A 51 -14.72 -6.50 0.21
CA TYR A 51 -13.40 -7.02 -0.16
C TYR A 51 -13.38 -8.54 -0.32
N ASP A 52 -14.07 -9.28 0.54
CA ASP A 52 -14.11 -10.74 0.50
C ASP A 52 -14.82 -11.25 -0.75
N ASP A 53 -15.89 -10.57 -1.19
CA ASP A 53 -16.58 -10.87 -2.45
C ASP A 53 -15.65 -10.71 -3.65
N ILE A 54 -14.85 -9.63 -3.67
CA ILE A 54 -13.87 -9.37 -4.74
C ILE A 54 -12.78 -10.45 -4.75
N VAL A 55 -12.28 -10.84 -3.58
CA VAL A 55 -11.29 -11.92 -3.44
C VAL A 55 -11.87 -13.23 -3.96
N GLU A 56 -13.10 -13.60 -3.59
CA GLU A 56 -13.77 -14.81 -4.08
C GLU A 56 -13.97 -14.78 -5.61
N MET A 57 -14.37 -13.64 -6.16
CA MET A 57 -14.49 -13.46 -7.60
C MET A 57 -13.15 -13.64 -8.33
N TYR A 58 -12.07 -13.13 -7.77
CA TYR A 58 -10.73 -13.32 -8.33
C TYR A 58 -10.29 -14.79 -8.23
N GLN A 59 -10.47 -15.43 -7.08
CA GLN A 59 -10.16 -16.85 -6.87
C GLN A 59 -10.94 -17.78 -7.80
N SER A 60 -12.19 -17.44 -8.10
CA SER A 60 -13.04 -18.22 -9.02
C SER A 60 -12.80 -17.90 -10.50
N GLY A 61 -11.85 -17.03 -10.83
CA GLY A 61 -11.53 -16.63 -12.20
C GLY A 61 -12.56 -15.71 -12.85
N LYS A 62 -13.48 -15.13 -12.09
CA LYS A 62 -14.45 -14.15 -12.59
C LYS A 62 -13.84 -12.76 -12.78
N LEU A 63 -12.74 -12.45 -12.07
CA LEU A 63 -11.96 -11.22 -12.23
C LEU A 63 -10.56 -11.56 -12.72
N ALA A 64 -10.11 -10.85 -13.75
CA ALA A 64 -8.74 -10.95 -14.25
C ALA A 64 -7.76 -10.12 -13.41
N MET A 65 -8.22 -9.03 -12.79
CA MET A 65 -7.41 -8.10 -12.01
C MET A 65 -8.26 -7.49 -10.90
N TYR A 66 -7.61 -7.11 -9.81
CA TYR A 66 -8.20 -6.27 -8.77
C TYR A 66 -7.10 -5.43 -8.08
N PHE A 67 -7.50 -4.38 -7.39
CA PHE A 67 -6.57 -3.59 -6.60
C PHE A 67 -6.35 -4.26 -5.24
N GLY A 68 -5.11 -4.62 -4.96
CA GLY A 68 -4.73 -5.31 -3.74
C GLY A 68 -3.33 -4.95 -3.26
N SER A 69 -2.91 -5.56 -2.16
CA SER A 69 -1.56 -5.43 -1.62
C SER A 69 -0.64 -6.54 -2.17
N SER A 70 0.66 -6.32 -2.10
CA SER A 70 1.68 -7.30 -2.45
C SER A 70 1.54 -8.62 -1.67
N SER A 71 1.10 -8.57 -0.42
CA SER A 71 0.86 -9.75 0.41
C SER A 71 -0.21 -10.69 -0.14
N GLY A 72 -1.16 -10.18 -0.93
CA GLY A 72 -2.17 -10.99 -1.61
C GLY A 72 -1.59 -11.95 -2.64
N VAL A 73 -0.47 -11.61 -3.25
CA VAL A 73 0.16 -12.44 -4.30
C VAL A 73 0.52 -13.82 -3.77
N LYS A 74 1.24 -13.86 -2.63
CA LYS A 74 1.61 -15.14 -1.99
C LYS A 74 0.38 -15.96 -1.61
N MET A 75 -0.62 -15.32 -1.03
CA MET A 75 -1.86 -15.97 -0.63
C MET A 75 -2.54 -16.71 -1.80
N PHE A 76 -2.62 -16.10 -2.96
CA PHE A 76 -3.23 -16.72 -4.14
C PHE A 76 -2.35 -17.80 -4.76
N GLN A 77 -1.05 -17.59 -4.79
CA GLN A 77 -0.14 -18.59 -5.34
C GLN A 77 -0.06 -19.86 -4.48
N ASP A 78 -0.12 -19.72 -3.15
CA ASP A 78 -0.22 -20.85 -2.23
C ASP A 78 -1.51 -21.67 -2.47
N GLN A 79 -2.53 -21.06 -3.07
CA GLN A 79 -3.77 -21.70 -3.52
C GLN A 79 -3.70 -22.24 -4.96
N GLY A 80 -2.55 -22.13 -5.62
CA GLY A 80 -2.36 -22.58 -7.00
C GLY A 80 -2.88 -21.62 -8.07
N ILE A 81 -3.21 -20.38 -7.70
CA ILE A 81 -3.66 -19.34 -8.64
C ILE A 81 -2.43 -18.62 -9.19
N ASN A 82 -2.24 -18.68 -10.52
CA ASN A 82 -1.15 -17.97 -11.17
C ASN A 82 -1.42 -16.46 -11.17
N THR A 83 -0.81 -15.79 -10.24
CA THR A 83 -1.00 -14.36 -9.95
C THR A 83 0.35 -13.65 -9.90
N THR A 84 0.39 -12.41 -10.38
CA THR A 84 1.53 -11.50 -10.25
C THR A 84 1.08 -10.14 -9.75
N PHE A 85 2.01 -9.35 -9.22
CA PHE A 85 1.77 -7.99 -8.77
C PHE A 85 2.28 -7.00 -9.83
N LEU A 86 1.42 -6.09 -10.26
CA LEU A 86 1.75 -5.10 -11.27
C LEU A 86 1.77 -3.69 -10.68
N PRO A 87 2.69 -2.84 -11.14
CA PRO A 87 2.68 -1.43 -10.78
C PRO A 87 1.52 -0.70 -11.46
N PHE A 88 1.22 0.50 -10.98
CA PHE A 88 0.33 1.41 -11.69
C PHE A 88 1.03 1.97 -12.93
N PHE A 89 0.32 2.03 -14.03
CA PHE A 89 0.79 2.60 -15.29
C PHE A 89 0.18 3.98 -15.48
N GLN A 90 1.02 4.95 -15.86
CA GLN A 90 0.58 6.26 -16.30
C GLN A 90 0.47 6.31 -17.83
N GLU A 91 -0.26 7.30 -18.34
CA GLU A 91 -0.44 7.51 -19.79
C GLU A 91 0.89 7.69 -20.54
N ASN A 92 1.89 8.26 -19.87
CA ASN A 92 3.25 8.45 -20.41
C ASN A 92 4.12 7.17 -20.33
N GLY A 93 3.58 6.05 -19.86
CA GLY A 93 4.28 4.78 -19.71
C GLY A 93 5.10 4.64 -18.42
N GLU A 94 5.14 5.66 -17.57
CA GLU A 94 5.77 5.54 -16.25
C GLU A 94 5.03 4.53 -15.38
N LYS A 95 5.79 3.85 -14.55
CA LYS A 95 5.30 2.86 -13.61
C LYS A 95 5.49 3.35 -12.17
N TRP A 96 4.48 3.21 -11.35
CA TRP A 96 4.49 3.69 -9.98
C TRP A 96 3.94 2.63 -9.03
N LEU A 97 4.48 2.61 -7.81
CA LEU A 97 3.93 1.86 -6.69
C LEU A 97 3.33 2.83 -5.67
N MET A 98 2.18 2.49 -5.15
CA MET A 98 1.63 3.17 -3.99
C MET A 98 2.09 2.44 -2.74
N THR A 99 2.97 3.09 -1.98
CA THR A 99 3.49 2.55 -0.73
C THR A 99 2.93 3.33 0.45
N THR A 100 2.48 2.61 1.45
CA THR A 100 2.05 3.20 2.73
C THR A 100 2.61 2.35 3.86
N PRO A 101 2.94 2.93 5.02
CA PRO A 101 3.27 2.14 6.20
C PRO A 101 2.08 1.24 6.53
N TYR A 102 2.25 -0.07 6.37
CA TYR A 102 1.19 -1.04 6.62
C TYR A 102 0.91 -1.18 8.12
N PHE A 103 1.97 -1.21 8.91
CA PHE A 103 1.88 -1.23 10.35
C PHE A 103 2.50 0.03 10.96
N GLN A 104 1.79 0.61 11.90
CA GLN A 104 2.30 1.69 12.73
C GLN A 104 2.29 1.22 14.18
N VAL A 105 3.42 1.35 14.84
CA VAL A 105 3.55 1.00 16.24
C VAL A 105 3.75 2.28 17.05
N ALA A 106 2.86 2.51 18.01
CA ALA A 106 2.97 3.62 18.94
C ALA A 106 3.12 3.11 20.37
N LEU A 107 4.00 3.73 21.13
CA LEU A 107 4.09 3.49 22.56
C LEU A 107 3.07 4.36 23.28
N ASN A 108 2.35 3.76 24.25
CA ASN A 108 1.42 4.52 25.06
C ASN A 108 2.19 5.56 25.89
N ARG A 109 1.71 6.81 25.88
CA ARG A 109 2.31 7.92 26.60
C ARG A 109 2.45 7.65 28.11
N ASP A 110 1.53 6.90 28.71
CA ASP A 110 1.55 6.59 30.14
C ASP A 110 2.76 5.74 30.54
N LEU A 111 3.41 5.06 29.58
CA LEU A 111 4.65 4.33 29.84
C LEU A 111 5.80 5.23 30.29
N THR A 112 5.75 6.53 30.01
CA THR A 112 6.76 7.49 30.48
C THR A 112 6.75 7.66 32.01
N GLN A 113 5.68 7.22 32.68
CA GLN A 113 5.55 7.26 34.12
C GLN A 113 6.10 6.00 34.81
N ASP A 114 6.46 4.96 34.06
CA ASP A 114 7.01 3.70 34.58
C ASP A 114 8.21 3.27 33.73
N GLU A 115 9.40 3.60 34.24
CA GLU A 115 10.67 3.35 33.55
C GLU A 115 10.87 1.84 33.23
N THR A 116 10.42 0.96 34.13
CA THR A 116 10.58 -0.48 33.96
C THR A 116 9.71 -0.98 32.82
N ARG A 117 8.46 -0.53 32.77
CA ARG A 117 7.54 -0.89 31.66
C ARG A 117 8.00 -0.26 30.35
N LEU A 118 8.46 0.99 30.38
CA LEU A 118 9.00 1.66 29.19
C LEU A 118 10.20 0.90 28.60
N LYS A 119 11.15 0.46 29.45
CA LYS A 119 12.29 -0.36 29.01
C LYS A 119 11.85 -1.67 28.35
N LYS A 120 10.82 -2.34 28.91
CA LYS A 120 10.28 -3.57 28.31
C LYS A 120 9.61 -3.28 26.98
N ALA A 121 8.79 -2.24 26.88
CA ALA A 121 8.13 -1.85 25.65
C ALA A 121 9.14 -1.49 24.54
N ASN A 122 10.19 -0.73 24.88
CA ASN A 122 11.26 -0.42 23.95
C ASN A 122 12.03 -1.67 23.50
N LYS A 123 12.23 -2.65 24.37
CA LYS A 123 12.85 -3.91 23.97
C LYS A 123 12.00 -4.67 22.93
N VAL A 124 10.69 -4.72 23.13
CA VAL A 124 9.76 -5.32 22.16
C VAL A 124 9.82 -4.57 20.84
N LEU A 125 9.71 -3.24 20.88
CA LEU A 125 9.77 -2.41 19.68
C LEU A 125 11.10 -2.62 18.92
N ASN A 126 12.23 -2.60 19.61
CA ASN A 126 13.55 -2.82 19.00
C ASN A 126 13.67 -4.23 18.37
N THR A 127 13.04 -5.24 18.99
CA THR A 127 13.00 -6.58 18.42
C THR A 127 12.16 -6.59 17.12
N MET A 128 11.01 -5.93 17.11
CA MET A 128 10.17 -5.82 15.91
C MET A 128 10.85 -5.04 14.77
N LEU A 129 11.70 -4.08 15.12
CA LEU A 129 12.45 -3.26 14.15
C LEU A 129 13.84 -3.84 13.85
N SER A 130 14.21 -5.00 14.39
CA SER A 130 15.47 -5.65 14.07
C SER A 130 15.50 -6.14 12.62
N GLU A 131 16.70 -6.27 12.06
CA GLU A 131 16.91 -6.79 10.71
C GLU A 131 16.27 -8.17 10.53
N ASP A 132 16.46 -9.08 11.49
CA ASP A 132 15.86 -10.41 11.44
C ASP A 132 14.32 -10.36 11.37
N ALA A 133 13.68 -9.55 12.22
CA ALA A 133 12.23 -9.44 12.20
C ALA A 133 11.72 -8.77 10.91
N GLN A 134 12.42 -7.74 10.42
CA GLN A 134 12.09 -7.08 9.17
C GLN A 134 12.27 -8.00 7.97
N THR A 135 13.30 -8.85 7.98
CA THR A 135 13.51 -9.88 6.97
C THR A 135 12.36 -10.88 6.97
N GLN A 136 11.91 -11.36 8.13
CA GLN A 136 10.77 -12.25 8.21
C GLN A 136 9.48 -11.59 7.71
N ILE A 137 9.21 -10.36 8.09
CA ILE A 137 8.04 -9.61 7.59
C ILE A 137 8.07 -9.51 6.07
N LEU A 138 9.24 -9.20 5.49
CA LEU A 138 9.41 -9.09 4.05
C LEU A 138 9.15 -10.43 3.33
N TYR A 139 9.75 -11.52 3.80
CA TYR A 139 9.67 -12.81 3.11
C TYR A 139 8.40 -13.59 3.40
N GLU A 140 7.89 -13.54 4.62
CA GLU A 140 6.68 -14.28 4.99
C GLU A 140 5.41 -13.51 4.63
N GLY A 141 5.42 -12.18 4.84
CA GLY A 141 4.29 -11.31 4.51
C GLY A 141 4.24 -10.87 3.05
N GLN A 142 5.35 -11.03 2.31
CA GLN A 142 5.51 -10.48 0.96
C GLN A 142 5.29 -8.96 0.89
N ASP A 143 5.65 -8.26 1.95
CA ASP A 143 5.62 -6.81 1.99
C ASP A 143 6.82 -6.24 1.22
N LEU A 144 6.58 -5.21 0.42
CA LEU A 144 7.60 -4.66 -0.48
C LEU A 144 8.67 -3.83 0.22
N LEU A 145 8.37 -3.29 1.39
CA LEU A 145 9.26 -2.39 2.12
C LEU A 145 9.41 -2.82 3.56
N SER A 146 10.65 -2.89 4.00
CA SER A 146 11.00 -2.99 5.41
C SER A 146 11.33 -1.61 5.98
N TYR A 147 11.29 -1.47 7.29
CA TYR A 147 11.78 -0.29 8.00
C TYR A 147 13.30 -0.12 7.82
N SER A 148 14.05 -1.21 7.84
CA SER A 148 15.50 -1.20 7.67
C SER A 148 15.88 -1.22 6.20
N GLN A 149 16.69 -0.25 5.78
CA GLN A 149 17.26 -0.20 4.43
C GLN A 149 18.40 -1.22 4.22
N ASP A 150 18.90 -1.82 5.31
CA ASP A 150 19.97 -2.80 5.29
C ASP A 150 19.46 -4.23 5.01
N VAL A 151 18.14 -4.42 4.99
CA VAL A 151 17.54 -5.71 4.62
C VAL A 151 17.71 -5.91 3.13
N ASP A 152 18.45 -6.95 2.75
CA ASP A 152 18.60 -7.33 1.35
C ASP A 152 17.24 -7.74 0.77
N MET A 153 16.65 -6.84 -0.01
CA MET A 153 15.41 -7.07 -0.73
C MET A 153 15.65 -7.98 -1.93
N GLN A 154 16.02 -9.23 -1.69
CA GLN A 154 15.91 -10.26 -2.71
C GLN A 154 14.41 -10.49 -2.94
N LEU A 155 13.84 -9.65 -3.78
CA LEU A 155 12.42 -9.76 -4.15
C LEU A 155 12.17 -11.17 -4.65
N THR A 156 11.20 -11.82 -4.04
CA THR A 156 10.75 -13.13 -4.47
C THR A 156 10.29 -13.08 -5.92
N GLU A 157 10.26 -14.24 -6.58
CA GLU A 157 9.78 -14.36 -7.96
C GLU A 157 8.41 -13.71 -8.19
N TYR A 158 7.60 -13.65 -7.15
CA TYR A 158 6.26 -13.07 -7.17
C TYR A 158 6.21 -11.55 -7.36
N LEU A 159 7.28 -10.87 -7.00
CA LEU A 159 7.38 -9.41 -7.05
C LEU A 159 8.37 -8.93 -8.12
N LYS A 160 8.84 -9.83 -8.98
CA LYS A 160 9.86 -9.53 -10.00
C LYS A 160 9.44 -8.39 -10.94
N ASP A 161 8.15 -8.29 -11.24
CA ASP A 161 7.64 -7.29 -12.18
C ASP A 161 7.62 -5.87 -11.61
N VAL A 162 7.72 -5.73 -10.28
CA VAL A 162 7.81 -4.43 -9.61
C VAL A 162 9.23 -4.04 -9.20
N LYS A 163 10.18 -4.98 -9.31
CA LYS A 163 11.58 -4.71 -8.96
C LYS A 163 12.17 -3.47 -9.63
N PRO A 164 11.99 -3.26 -10.95
CA PRO A 164 12.52 -2.07 -11.61
C PRO A 164 11.95 -0.77 -11.03
N VAL A 165 10.66 -0.78 -10.67
CA VAL A 165 9.98 0.40 -10.10
C VAL A 165 10.54 0.77 -8.72
N ILE A 166 10.92 -0.24 -7.93
CA ILE A 166 11.55 -0.06 -6.61
C ILE A 166 12.97 0.50 -6.79
N GLU A 167 13.75 -0.08 -7.70
CA GLU A 167 15.12 0.35 -7.99
C GLU A 167 15.19 1.77 -8.55
N GLU A 168 14.20 2.18 -9.34
CA GLU A 168 14.06 3.53 -9.88
C GLU A 168 13.46 4.54 -8.86
N ASN A 169 13.08 4.06 -7.68
CA ASN A 169 12.47 4.84 -6.59
C ASN A 169 11.19 5.60 -7.00
N HIS A 170 10.37 4.98 -7.85
CA HIS A 170 9.05 5.47 -8.23
C HIS A 170 7.96 5.01 -7.24
N MET A 171 8.12 5.43 -5.96
CA MET A 171 7.25 5.03 -4.85
C MET A 171 6.58 6.21 -4.17
#